data_90f63dbaa6e68f3b9cc2e2a7d49d7ccb
#
_entry.id   90f63dbaa6e68f3b9cc2e2a7d49d7ccb
#
_cell.length_a   1.000
_cell.length_b   1.000
_cell.length_c   1.000
_cell.angle_alpha   90.00
_cell.angle_beta   90.00
_cell.angle_gamma   90.00
#
_symmetry.space_group_name_H-M   'P 1'
#
loop_
_entity.id
_entity.type
_entity.pdbx_description
1 polymer ?
#
loop_
_entity_poly.entity_id
_entity_poly.type
_entity_poly.pdbx_seq_one_letter_code
_entity_poly.pdbx_strand_id
1 'polypeptide(L)'
;GKGTDGRIEIYNEYGNTKANGVDASALSFTGNLIVNFTITGIDGNLKDSASKNYKTELSYATPSWYPSYWGGSEFGRTYVKGDGTYEVSASLADKCSGAVVWSIELYDLWKDLVDPTQVKVKINHVLTPGK
;
A
#
# COMPACT_ATOMS: atom_id res chain seq x y z
N GLY A 1 -12.22 3.01 -1.78
CA GLY A 1 -13.43 2.46 -1.35
C GLY A 1 -13.55 0.97 -1.59
N LYS A 2 -14.34 0.38 -0.82
CA LYS A 2 -14.44 -1.07 -0.73
C LYS A 2 -14.96 -1.71 -1.99
N GLY A 3 -15.61 -1.22 -2.85
CA GLY A 3 -16.11 -1.86 -4.07
C GLY A 3 -15.34 -1.49 -5.31
N THR A 4 -14.55 -0.44 -5.27
CA THR A 4 -13.89 0.11 -6.44
C THR A 4 -12.39 0.13 -6.33
N ASP A 5 -11.86 0.36 -5.14
CA ASP A 5 -10.41 0.48 -4.92
C ASP A 5 -9.81 -0.85 -4.50
N GLY A 6 -8.60 -1.12 -4.98
CA GLY A 6 -7.81 -2.22 -4.45
C GLY A 6 -7.09 -1.77 -3.19
N ARG A 7 -7.36 -2.43 -2.08
CA ARG A 7 -6.65 -2.17 -0.83
C ARG A 7 -5.85 -3.41 -0.46
N ILE A 8 -4.55 -3.24 -0.32
CA ILE A 8 -3.64 -4.30 0.09
C ILE A 8 -3.18 -3.98 1.51
N GLU A 9 -3.67 -4.73 2.49
CA GLU A 9 -3.28 -4.54 3.87
C GLU A 9 -1.92 -5.20 4.11
N ILE A 10 -0.93 -4.40 4.51
CA ILE A 10 0.37 -4.91 4.95
C ILE A 10 0.22 -5.34 6.41
N TYR A 11 -0.48 -4.56 7.21
CA TYR A 11 -0.77 -4.88 8.59
C TYR A 11 -2.08 -4.22 9.02
N ASN A 12 -2.89 -4.96 9.75
CA ASN A 12 -4.11 -4.42 10.36
C ASN A 12 -4.29 -5.12 11.72
N GLU A 13 -4.16 -4.36 12.79
CA GLU A 13 -4.27 -4.89 14.14
C GLU A 13 -5.60 -5.60 14.38
N TYR A 14 -6.66 -5.02 13.88
CA TYR A 14 -8.02 -5.55 14.11
C TYR A 14 -8.33 -6.79 13.30
N GLY A 15 -7.66 -6.97 12.17
CA GLY A 15 -7.82 -8.13 11.31
C GLY A 15 -6.70 -9.15 11.42
N ASN A 16 -5.70 -8.89 12.26
CA ASN A 16 -4.51 -9.75 12.41
C ASN A 16 -3.78 -10.00 11.09
N THR A 17 -3.82 -9.03 10.19
CA THR A 17 -3.18 -9.17 8.89
C THR A 17 -1.68 -8.87 9.00
N LYS A 18 -0.85 -9.81 8.53
CA LYS A 18 0.60 -9.63 8.42
C LYS A 18 1.04 -10.16 7.06
N ALA A 19 1.09 -9.28 6.08
CA ALA A 19 1.42 -9.68 4.72
C ALA A 19 2.91 -9.96 4.58
N ASN A 20 3.24 -11.08 3.95
CA ASN A 20 4.62 -11.43 3.59
C ASN A 20 5.60 -11.42 4.77
N GLY A 21 5.12 -11.73 5.96
CA GLY A 21 5.98 -11.82 7.13
C GLY A 21 6.43 -10.48 7.69
N VAL A 22 5.84 -9.37 7.26
CA VAL A 22 6.17 -8.05 7.80
C VAL A 22 5.68 -7.98 9.24
N ASP A 23 6.60 -7.69 10.17
CA ASP A 23 6.27 -7.53 11.57
C ASP A 23 6.21 -6.04 11.92
N ALA A 24 5.00 -5.51 11.94
CA ALA A 24 4.78 -4.10 12.20
C ALA A 24 5.10 -3.70 13.65
N SER A 25 5.14 -4.66 14.57
CA SER A 25 5.47 -4.35 15.96
C SER A 25 6.94 -3.96 16.13
N ALA A 26 7.80 -4.43 15.22
CA ALA A 26 9.22 -4.10 15.23
C ALA A 26 9.55 -2.81 14.47
N LEU A 27 8.56 -2.22 13.80
CA LEU A 27 8.78 -1.02 13.01
C LEU A 27 9.03 0.18 13.91
N SER A 28 10.13 0.89 13.68
CA SER A 28 10.45 2.10 14.44
C SER A 28 11.27 3.00 13.52
N PHE A 29 10.78 4.22 13.27
CA PHE A 29 11.45 5.11 12.33
C PHE A 29 11.04 6.56 12.57
N THR A 30 11.82 7.48 11.98
CA THR A 30 11.46 8.90 11.83
C THR A 30 11.85 9.29 10.43
N GLY A 31 10.92 9.84 9.67
CA GLY A 31 11.18 10.25 8.30
C GLY A 31 10.37 9.46 7.30
N ASN A 32 11.02 8.97 6.26
CA ASN A 32 10.33 8.31 5.15
C ASN A 32 10.10 6.83 5.43
N LEU A 33 8.92 6.36 5.06
CA LEU A 33 8.57 4.94 5.04
C LEU A 33 8.34 4.57 3.58
N ILE A 34 9.14 3.64 3.06
CA ILE A 34 9.10 3.24 1.65
C ILE A 34 8.75 1.76 1.56
N VAL A 35 7.76 1.42 0.76
CA VAL A 35 7.36 0.04 0.53
C VAL A 35 7.56 -0.29 -0.95
N ASN A 36 8.40 -1.28 -1.22
CA ASN A 36 8.60 -1.82 -2.55
C ASN A 36 7.79 -3.12 -2.66
N PHE A 37 6.95 -3.20 -3.69
CA PHE A 37 6.07 -4.34 -3.86
C PHE A 37 5.98 -4.76 -5.31
N THR A 38 5.70 -6.04 -5.53
CA THR A 38 5.40 -6.58 -6.85
C THR A 38 3.94 -6.98 -6.89
N ILE A 39 3.22 -6.56 -7.92
CA ILE A 39 1.82 -6.90 -8.14
C ILE A 39 1.70 -7.69 -9.43
N THR A 40 0.89 -8.74 -9.40
CA THR A 40 0.58 -9.60 -10.55
C THR A 40 -0.92 -9.85 -10.60
N GLY A 41 -1.39 -10.37 -11.73
CA GLY A 41 -2.81 -10.68 -11.92
C GLY A 41 -3.63 -9.53 -12.47
N ILE A 42 -2.98 -8.45 -12.91
CA ILE A 42 -3.65 -7.32 -13.55
C ILE A 42 -3.67 -7.52 -15.05
N ASP A 43 -2.52 -7.83 -15.65
CA ASP A 43 -2.41 -7.99 -17.11
C ASP A 43 -3.28 -9.16 -17.58
N GLY A 44 -4.07 -8.90 -18.60
CA GLY A 44 -5.00 -9.91 -19.10
C GLY A 44 -6.26 -10.09 -18.24
N ASN A 45 -6.41 -9.30 -17.19
CA ASN A 45 -7.53 -9.40 -16.25
C ASN A 45 -8.31 -8.08 -16.13
N LEU A 46 -8.14 -7.19 -17.11
CA LEU A 46 -8.82 -5.90 -17.10
C LEU A 46 -9.98 -5.90 -18.07
N LYS A 47 -11.06 -5.22 -17.69
CA LYS A 47 -12.20 -4.97 -18.58
C LYS A 47 -11.78 -4.05 -19.72
N ASP A 48 -12.52 -4.08 -20.82
CA ASP A 48 -12.21 -3.25 -21.99
C ASP A 48 -12.21 -1.76 -21.67
N SER A 49 -13.07 -1.34 -20.73
CA SER A 49 -13.19 0.06 -20.33
C SER A 49 -12.18 0.49 -19.28
N ALA A 50 -11.25 -0.38 -18.88
CA ALA A 50 -10.31 -0.10 -17.80
C ALA A 50 -9.40 1.09 -18.15
N SER A 51 -9.11 1.92 -17.15
CA SER A 51 -8.23 3.08 -17.32
C SER A 51 -6.78 2.70 -17.55
N LYS A 52 -6.35 1.57 -16.96
CA LYS A 52 -4.98 1.06 -17.03
C LYS A 52 -3.95 2.03 -16.43
N ASN A 53 -4.40 2.83 -15.48
CA ASN A 53 -3.55 3.81 -14.80
C ASN A 53 -4.14 4.08 -13.42
N TYR A 54 -3.59 3.45 -12.39
CA TYR A 54 -4.21 3.44 -11.07
C TYR A 54 -3.35 4.18 -10.05
N LYS A 55 -3.86 5.33 -9.60
CA LYS A 55 -3.22 6.11 -8.54
C LYS A 55 -3.03 5.21 -7.32
N THR A 56 -1.82 5.18 -6.79
CA THR A 56 -1.46 4.25 -5.71
C THR A 56 -0.74 5.01 -4.61
N GLU A 57 -1.26 4.89 -3.39
CA GLU A 57 -0.76 5.62 -2.23
C GLU A 57 -0.66 4.71 -1.03
N LEU A 58 0.19 5.11 -0.07
CA LEU A 58 0.41 4.39 1.18
C LEU A 58 -0.44 5.01 2.29
N SER A 59 -1.00 4.17 3.15
CA SER A 59 -1.62 4.60 4.40
C SER A 59 -0.89 3.93 5.55
N TYR A 60 -0.66 4.70 6.61
CA TYR A 60 0.05 4.21 7.79
C TYR A 60 -0.42 4.98 9.02
N ALA A 61 -0.59 4.28 10.14
CA ALA A 61 -0.83 4.92 11.43
C ALA A 61 -0.22 4.08 12.54
N THR A 62 0.33 4.77 13.55
CA THR A 62 0.82 4.11 14.76
C THR A 62 -0.35 3.60 15.61
N PRO A 63 -0.10 2.73 16.61
CA PRO A 63 -1.16 2.22 17.47
C PRO A 63 -1.97 3.30 18.19
N SER A 64 -1.41 4.48 18.40
CA SER A 64 -2.14 5.62 18.97
C SER A 64 -2.82 6.49 17.91
N TRP A 65 -2.77 6.11 16.63
CA TRP A 65 -3.31 6.82 15.48
C TRP A 65 -2.58 8.12 15.15
N TYR A 66 -1.52 8.43 15.85
CA TYR A 66 -0.63 9.54 15.55
C TYR A 66 0.81 9.13 15.90
N PRO A 67 1.79 9.37 15.03
CA PRO A 67 1.70 9.96 13.69
C PRO A 67 0.96 9.06 12.70
N SER A 68 0.39 9.70 11.67
CA SER A 68 -0.32 8.97 10.64
C SER A 68 -0.11 9.63 9.27
N TYR A 69 -0.31 8.84 8.22
CA TYR A 69 -0.24 9.29 6.84
C TYR A 69 -1.34 8.56 6.06
N TRP A 70 -2.21 9.30 5.40
CA TRP A 70 -3.37 8.73 4.74
C TRP A 70 -3.37 8.98 3.22
N GLY A 71 -2.19 9.15 2.62
CA GLY A 71 -2.10 9.56 1.24
C GLY A 71 -2.51 11.02 1.09
N GLY A 72 -3.12 11.36 -0.04
CA GLY A 72 -3.69 12.69 -0.23
C GLY A 72 -2.72 13.75 -0.71
N SER A 73 -1.45 13.43 -0.86
CA SER A 73 -0.45 14.32 -1.44
C SER A 73 0.27 13.61 -2.57
N GLU A 74 1.06 14.35 -3.32
CA GLU A 74 1.85 13.74 -4.39
C GLU A 74 3.09 13.04 -3.88
N PHE A 75 3.48 13.27 -2.63
CA PHE A 75 4.65 12.60 -2.07
C PHE A 75 4.41 11.10 -2.00
N GLY A 76 5.35 10.34 -2.55
CA GLY A 76 5.33 8.89 -2.48
C GLY A 76 4.27 8.20 -3.31
N ARG A 77 3.48 8.97 -4.07
CA ARG A 77 2.48 8.41 -4.96
C ARG A 77 3.14 7.73 -6.15
N THR A 78 2.58 6.62 -6.60
CA THR A 78 2.93 6.02 -7.89
C THR A 78 1.65 5.71 -8.65
N TYR A 79 1.82 5.30 -9.91
CA TYR A 79 0.70 4.87 -10.74
C TYR A 79 0.99 3.45 -11.23
N VAL A 80 0.16 2.51 -10.81
CA VAL A 80 0.25 1.13 -11.26
C VAL A 80 -0.46 1.02 -12.61
N LYS A 81 0.23 0.48 -13.59
CA LYS A 81 -0.29 0.39 -14.96
C LYS A 81 -0.51 -1.04 -15.44
N GLY A 82 -0.06 -2.01 -14.67
CA GLY A 82 -0.16 -3.43 -14.97
C GLY A 82 0.73 -4.19 -14.02
N ASP A 83 0.99 -5.45 -14.33
CA ASP A 83 1.91 -6.26 -13.53
C ASP A 83 3.28 -5.62 -13.49
N GLY A 84 3.91 -5.64 -12.32
CA GLY A 84 5.25 -5.06 -12.18
C GLY A 84 5.62 -4.79 -10.74
N THR A 85 6.77 -4.13 -10.58
CA THR A 85 7.31 -3.75 -9.28
C THR A 85 7.25 -2.24 -9.14
N TYR A 86 6.76 -1.78 -8.00
CA TYR A 86 6.49 -0.37 -7.75
C TYR A 86 6.91 0.01 -6.34
N GLU A 87 7.04 1.32 -6.10
CA GLU A 87 7.28 1.84 -4.75
C GLU A 87 6.26 2.90 -4.40
N VAL A 88 5.82 2.87 -3.14
CA VAL A 88 5.01 3.93 -2.54
C VAL A 88 5.67 4.34 -1.23
N SER A 89 5.48 5.60 -0.82
CA SER A 89 6.11 6.07 0.40
C SER A 89 5.24 7.07 1.15
N ALA A 90 5.60 7.26 2.41
CA ALA A 90 5.02 8.26 3.28
C ALA A 90 6.14 9.02 3.96
N SER A 91 5.89 10.27 4.32
CA SER A 91 6.86 11.09 5.05
C SER A 91 6.22 11.55 6.36
N LEU A 92 6.85 11.18 7.47
CA LEU A 92 6.34 11.50 8.80
C LEU A 92 7.44 12.21 9.59
N ALA A 93 7.07 13.32 10.24
CA ALA A 93 8.03 14.16 10.95
C ALA A 93 8.39 13.62 12.31
N ASP A 94 7.44 13.00 13.01
CA ASP A 94 7.62 12.51 14.36
C ASP A 94 7.98 11.03 14.37
N LYS A 95 8.57 10.58 15.46
CA LYS A 95 8.94 9.18 15.61
C LYS A 95 7.71 8.29 15.56
N CYS A 96 7.82 7.22 14.79
CA CYS A 96 6.78 6.20 14.64
C CYS A 96 7.26 4.88 15.20
N SER A 97 6.43 4.22 16.00
CA SER A 97 6.75 2.90 16.56
C SER A 97 5.52 2.00 16.40
N GLY A 98 5.70 0.88 15.71
CA GLY A 98 4.63 -0.06 15.40
C GLY A 98 3.66 0.49 14.38
N ALA A 99 2.57 -0.24 14.16
CA ALA A 99 1.50 0.17 13.28
C ALA A 99 0.16 -0.39 13.78
N VAL A 100 -0.90 0.39 13.65
CA VAL A 100 -2.27 -0.11 13.84
C VAL A 100 -2.86 -0.48 12.49
N VAL A 101 -2.63 0.35 11.49
CA VAL A 101 -2.98 0.04 10.09
C VAL A 101 -1.82 0.45 9.19
N TRP A 102 -1.64 -0.33 8.13
CA TRP A 102 -0.61 -0.07 7.14
C TRP A 102 -1.03 -0.75 5.84
N SER A 103 -1.33 0.03 4.83
CA SER A 103 -1.89 -0.52 3.60
C SER A 103 -1.45 0.27 2.37
N ILE A 104 -1.58 -0.37 1.22
CA ILE A 104 -1.40 0.23 -0.09
C ILE A 104 -2.78 0.31 -0.73
N GLU A 105 -3.16 1.48 -1.21
CA GLU A 105 -4.44 1.66 -1.88
C GLU A 105 -4.22 1.98 -3.35
N LEU A 106 -4.89 1.20 -4.22
CA LEU A 106 -4.85 1.37 -5.67
C LEU A 106 -6.25 1.84 -6.08
N TYR A 107 -6.39 3.14 -6.31
CA TYR A 107 -7.69 3.76 -6.51
C TYR A 107 -8.34 3.26 -7.80
N ASP A 108 -9.58 2.83 -7.70
CA ASP A 108 -10.45 2.37 -8.79
C ASP A 108 -10.01 1.08 -9.48
N LEU A 109 -9.00 0.38 -8.99
CA LEU A 109 -8.53 -0.84 -9.64
C LEU A 109 -9.60 -1.93 -9.63
N TRP A 110 -10.24 -2.18 -8.48
CA TRP A 110 -11.16 -3.31 -8.34
C TRP A 110 -12.33 -3.23 -9.33
N LYS A 111 -12.83 -2.03 -9.62
CA LYS A 111 -13.95 -1.89 -10.55
C LYS A 111 -13.58 -2.27 -11.98
N ASP A 112 -12.29 -2.20 -12.32
CA ASP A 112 -11.81 -2.48 -13.67
C ASP A 112 -11.37 -3.94 -13.86
N LEU A 113 -11.25 -4.72 -12.77
CA LEU A 113 -10.81 -6.11 -12.86
C LEU A 113 -11.97 -7.03 -13.22
N VAL A 114 -11.69 -8.00 -14.10
CA VAL A 114 -12.63 -9.08 -14.40
C VAL A 114 -12.75 -9.99 -13.18
N ASP A 115 -11.62 -10.36 -12.60
CA ASP A 115 -11.57 -11.25 -11.43
C ASP A 115 -10.54 -10.74 -10.42
N PRO A 116 -10.99 -9.98 -9.40
CA PRO A 116 -10.06 -9.46 -8.40
C PRO A 116 -9.30 -10.52 -7.61
N THR A 117 -9.81 -11.76 -7.55
CA THR A 117 -9.13 -12.82 -6.78
C THR A 117 -7.82 -13.26 -7.41
N GLN A 118 -7.55 -12.89 -8.65
CA GLN A 118 -6.30 -13.21 -9.32
C GLN A 118 -5.16 -12.26 -8.98
N VAL A 119 -5.46 -11.13 -8.34
CA VAL A 119 -4.42 -10.17 -7.99
C VAL A 119 -3.63 -10.69 -6.79
N LYS A 120 -2.30 -10.69 -6.93
CA LYS A 120 -1.37 -11.07 -5.87
C LYS A 120 -0.38 -9.95 -5.65
N VAL A 121 -0.05 -9.69 -4.39
CA VAL A 121 0.93 -8.67 -4.03
C VAL A 121 1.97 -9.30 -3.13
N LYS A 122 3.23 -9.03 -3.45
CA LYS A 122 4.37 -9.43 -2.63
C LYS A 122 5.11 -8.18 -2.17
N ILE A 123 5.30 -8.05 -0.87
CA ILE A 123 6.13 -6.98 -0.31
C ILE A 123 7.59 -7.43 -0.42
N ASN A 124 8.36 -6.74 -1.24
CA ASN A 124 9.75 -7.11 -1.48
C ASN A 124 10.66 -6.63 -0.36
N HIS A 125 10.52 -5.35 0.00
CA HIS A 125 11.25 -4.79 1.13
C HIS A 125 10.57 -3.50 1.60
N VAL A 126 10.93 -3.12 2.81
CA VAL A 126 10.50 -1.88 3.44
C VAL A 126 11.76 -1.13 3.85
N LEU A 127 11.83 0.14 3.50
CA LEU A 127 12.96 1.01 3.84
C LEU A 127 12.48 2.15 4.72
N THR A 128 13.28 2.48 5.70
CA THR A 128 12.99 3.59 6.62
C THR A 128 14.22 4.49 6.71
N PRO A 129 14.60 5.15 5.59
CA PRO A 129 15.74 6.06 5.63
C PRO A 129 15.41 7.21 6.56
N GLY A 130 16.37 7.64 7.34
CA GLY A 130 16.22 8.79 8.22
C GLY A 130 15.98 10.08 7.43
N LYS A 131 15.77 11.10 8.17
CA LYS A 131 15.65 12.44 7.58
C LYS A 131 17.00 13.01 7.22
#